data_cfa10ecebc57759c51ad0f567c2e9474
#
_entry.id   cfa10ecebc57759c51ad0f567c2e9474
#
_cell.length_a   1.000
_cell.length_b   1.000
_cell.length_c   1.000
_cell.angle_alpha   90.00
_cell.angle_beta   90.00
_cell.angle_gamma   90.00
#
_symmetry.space_group_name_H-M   'P 1'
#
loop_
_entity.id
_entity.type
_entity.pdbx_description
1 polymer ?
#
loop_
_entity_poly.entity_id
_entity_poly.type
_entity_poly.pdbx_seq_one_letter_code
_entity_poly.pdbx_strand_id
1 'polypeptide(L)'
;STYYTSTDSTSQFVIAVAPYAGYQSFVDDALASIENFKKDGGYLYNLDNTYGEPKVNADSTALALAAYSATNNLDKAQKIYTELSAFECKDTKGAYYYTADDKSENPTATADALTGLMYFYDALKAKEAYDATTTTTTTTAPSTTKPTTKKATTYAKDGSYVNKKQKKVSIKKLKKARKGFKASWKKVTRVSGYQIQISTSKKFTRETSTYSIKGNKKTSKSFKGLKAKKTYYVRVRTYKNAKVKGKSVTVYSSWSKVKSVKTK
;
A
#
# COMPACT_ATOMS: atom_id res chain seq x y z
N SER A 1 -18.53 -6.97 -24.61
CA SER A 1 -17.12 -7.38 -24.64
C SER A 1 -16.73 -7.85 -23.26
N THR A 2 -16.50 -9.13 -23.12
CA THR A 2 -15.91 -9.69 -21.90
C THR A 2 -14.42 -9.31 -21.92
N TYR A 3 -14.02 -8.32 -21.15
CA TYR A 3 -12.61 -8.03 -20.93
C TYR A 3 -12.05 -9.15 -20.05
N TYR A 4 -11.24 -10.00 -20.64
CA TYR A 4 -10.49 -10.99 -19.88
C TYR A 4 -9.38 -10.24 -19.10
N THR A 5 -9.63 -10.03 -17.84
CA THR A 5 -8.59 -9.54 -16.92
C THR A 5 -7.68 -10.71 -16.57
N SER A 6 -6.38 -10.47 -16.49
CA SER A 6 -5.40 -11.44 -16.00
C SER A 6 -4.63 -10.90 -14.82
N THR A 7 -4.08 -11.79 -14.02
CA THR A 7 -3.15 -11.42 -12.95
C THR A 7 -1.99 -10.60 -13.50
N ASP A 8 -1.42 -11.02 -14.62
CA ASP A 8 -0.22 -10.44 -15.20
C ASP A 8 -0.45 -9.01 -15.68
N SER A 9 -1.45 -8.79 -16.53
CA SER A 9 -1.78 -7.44 -17.04
C SER A 9 -2.18 -6.51 -15.90
N THR A 10 -2.94 -7.00 -14.92
CA THR A 10 -3.36 -6.22 -13.76
C THR A 10 -2.17 -5.88 -12.85
N SER A 11 -1.24 -6.82 -12.64
CA SER A 11 -0.02 -6.59 -11.87
C SER A 11 0.90 -5.58 -12.55
N GLN A 12 1.08 -5.68 -13.87
CA GLN A 12 1.87 -4.72 -14.64
C GLN A 12 1.27 -3.31 -14.57
N PHE A 13 -0.05 -3.18 -14.63
CA PHE A 13 -0.72 -1.91 -14.39
C PHE A 13 -0.41 -1.34 -12.99
N VAL A 14 -0.52 -2.17 -11.94
CA VAL A 14 -0.19 -1.76 -10.56
C VAL A 14 1.26 -1.29 -10.47
N ILE A 15 2.21 -2.05 -11.02
CA ILE A 15 3.64 -1.72 -11.01
C ILE A 15 3.89 -0.36 -11.68
N ALA A 16 3.28 -0.13 -12.83
CA ALA A 16 3.45 1.10 -13.61
C ALA A 16 2.83 2.32 -12.91
N VAL A 17 1.69 2.16 -12.24
CA VAL A 17 0.88 3.28 -11.72
C VAL A 17 1.13 3.57 -10.24
N ALA A 18 1.55 2.58 -9.45
CA ALA A 18 1.79 2.73 -8.02
C ALA A 18 2.72 3.90 -7.62
N PRO A 19 3.75 4.29 -8.40
CA PRO A 19 4.60 5.43 -8.06
C PRO A 19 3.91 6.80 -8.16
N TYR A 20 2.80 6.90 -8.87
CA TYR A 20 2.15 8.17 -9.18
C TYR A 20 1.07 8.54 -8.15
N ALA A 21 1.24 9.70 -7.52
CA ALA A 21 0.24 10.22 -6.59
C ALA A 21 -1.05 10.59 -7.32
N GLY A 22 -2.20 10.17 -6.78
CA GLY A 22 -3.52 10.47 -7.33
C GLY A 22 -4.24 9.27 -7.95
N TYR A 23 -3.52 8.22 -8.27
CA TYR A 23 -4.08 6.99 -8.87
C TYR A 23 -4.30 5.85 -7.86
N GLN A 24 -4.17 6.13 -6.57
CA GLN A 24 -4.22 5.09 -5.53
C GLN A 24 -5.52 4.28 -5.53
N SER A 25 -6.67 4.89 -5.85
CA SER A 25 -7.94 4.16 -5.94
C SER A 25 -7.93 3.11 -7.05
N PHE A 26 -7.34 3.44 -8.20
CA PHE A 26 -7.20 2.49 -9.31
C PHE A 26 -6.23 1.35 -8.96
N VAL A 27 -5.16 1.68 -8.24
CA VAL A 27 -4.21 0.67 -7.73
C VAL A 27 -4.88 -0.24 -6.71
N ASP A 28 -5.69 0.32 -5.79
CA ASP A 28 -6.41 -0.46 -4.78
C ASP A 28 -7.45 -1.39 -5.43
N ASP A 29 -8.17 -0.92 -6.45
CA ASP A 29 -9.14 -1.71 -7.21
C ASP A 29 -8.43 -2.81 -8.03
N ALA A 30 -7.29 -2.51 -8.63
CA ALA A 30 -6.48 -3.48 -9.37
C ALA A 30 -5.91 -4.57 -8.44
N LEU A 31 -5.40 -4.21 -7.25
CA LEU A 31 -4.94 -5.19 -6.26
C LEU A 31 -6.09 -6.08 -5.76
N ALA A 32 -7.28 -5.52 -5.60
CA ALA A 32 -8.46 -6.31 -5.26
C ALA A 32 -8.86 -7.26 -6.39
N SER A 33 -8.67 -6.87 -7.65
CA SER A 33 -8.89 -7.72 -8.82
C SER A 33 -7.90 -8.89 -8.87
N ILE A 34 -6.61 -8.65 -8.57
CA ILE A 34 -5.59 -9.70 -8.49
C ILE A 34 -5.98 -10.79 -7.48
N GLU A 35 -6.62 -10.44 -6.37
CA GLU A 35 -7.06 -11.42 -5.36
C GLU A 35 -8.10 -12.41 -5.88
N ASN A 36 -8.85 -12.10 -6.92
CA ASN A 36 -9.81 -13.04 -7.53
C ASN A 36 -9.10 -14.24 -8.19
N PHE A 37 -7.84 -14.09 -8.56
CA PHE A 37 -7.02 -15.12 -9.19
C PHE A 37 -6.18 -15.91 -8.18
N LYS A 38 -6.26 -15.58 -6.88
CA LYS A 38 -5.52 -16.26 -5.83
C LYS A 38 -6.08 -17.64 -5.57
N LYS A 39 -5.18 -18.61 -5.55
CA LYS A 39 -5.43 -20.00 -5.14
C LYS A 39 -4.33 -20.45 -4.16
N ASP A 40 -4.49 -21.65 -3.61
CA ASP A 40 -3.45 -22.23 -2.78
C ASP A 40 -2.16 -22.43 -3.61
N GLY A 41 -1.05 -21.94 -3.08
CA GLY A 41 0.27 -22.04 -3.69
C GLY A 41 0.63 -20.92 -4.67
N GLY A 42 -0.27 -19.93 -4.94
CA GLY A 42 0.08 -18.79 -5.79
C GLY A 42 -1.10 -18.19 -6.55
N TYR A 43 -0.85 -17.74 -7.78
CA TYR A 43 -1.84 -17.06 -8.62
C TYR A 43 -2.04 -17.77 -9.96
N LEU A 44 -3.29 -17.73 -10.43
CA LEU A 44 -3.66 -18.12 -11.78
C LEU A 44 -3.38 -16.97 -12.74
N TYR A 45 -3.10 -17.27 -14.03
CA TYR A 45 -3.05 -16.25 -15.07
C TYR A 45 -4.42 -15.57 -15.22
N ASN A 46 -5.48 -16.38 -15.44
CA ASN A 46 -6.88 -15.94 -15.54
C ASN A 46 -7.82 -17.04 -15.04
N LEU A 47 -9.12 -16.83 -15.16
CA LEU A 47 -10.17 -17.81 -14.80
C LEU A 47 -10.79 -18.49 -16.02
N ASP A 48 -10.23 -18.30 -17.21
CA ASP A 48 -10.70 -18.90 -18.43
C ASP A 48 -10.29 -20.39 -18.50
N ASN A 49 -11.25 -21.26 -18.65
CA ASN A 49 -11.05 -22.71 -18.73
C ASN A 49 -11.24 -23.28 -20.15
N THR A 50 -11.28 -22.41 -21.17
CA THR A 50 -11.48 -22.80 -22.57
C THR A 50 -10.45 -23.83 -23.05
N TYR A 51 -9.22 -23.75 -22.53
CA TYR A 51 -8.10 -24.64 -22.90
C TYR A 51 -7.69 -25.59 -21.75
N GLY A 52 -8.59 -25.85 -20.82
CA GLY A 52 -8.35 -26.66 -19.64
C GLY A 52 -8.40 -25.87 -18.35
N GLU A 53 -8.35 -26.56 -17.20
CA GLU A 53 -8.46 -25.90 -15.91
C GLU A 53 -7.22 -25.02 -15.65
N PRO A 54 -7.41 -23.73 -15.32
CA PRO A 54 -6.30 -22.83 -15.02
C PRO A 54 -5.45 -23.31 -13.84
N LYS A 55 -4.12 -23.32 -14.01
CA LYS A 55 -3.17 -23.74 -13.00
C LYS A 55 -2.45 -22.54 -12.39
N VAL A 56 -2.16 -22.67 -11.12
CA VAL A 56 -1.23 -21.75 -10.43
C VAL A 56 0.13 -21.85 -11.12
N ASN A 57 0.72 -20.69 -11.43
CA ASN A 57 1.98 -20.64 -12.15
C ASN A 57 2.94 -19.59 -11.57
N ALA A 58 4.21 -19.76 -11.86
CA ALA A 58 5.28 -18.91 -11.34
C ALA A 58 5.21 -17.47 -11.89
N ASP A 59 4.88 -17.27 -13.17
CA ASP A 59 4.82 -15.96 -13.82
C ASP A 59 3.82 -15.06 -13.11
N SER A 60 2.57 -15.50 -13.03
CA SER A 60 1.49 -14.74 -12.37
C SER A 60 1.75 -14.53 -10.89
N THR A 61 2.35 -15.52 -10.23
CA THR A 61 2.74 -15.40 -8.80
C THR A 61 3.86 -14.38 -8.62
N ALA A 62 4.85 -14.36 -9.51
CA ALA A 62 5.95 -13.40 -9.48
C ALA A 62 5.49 -11.97 -9.80
N LEU A 63 4.63 -11.79 -10.79
CA LEU A 63 4.09 -10.47 -11.13
C LEU A 63 3.17 -9.94 -10.01
N ALA A 64 2.39 -10.80 -9.35
CA ALA A 64 1.67 -10.43 -8.14
C ALA A 64 2.63 -10.01 -7.01
N LEU A 65 3.74 -10.73 -6.80
CA LEU A 65 4.79 -10.34 -5.86
C LEU A 65 5.32 -8.93 -6.16
N ALA A 66 5.62 -8.63 -7.43
CA ALA A 66 6.08 -7.32 -7.85
C ALA A 66 5.02 -6.23 -7.56
N ALA A 67 3.75 -6.47 -7.88
CA ALA A 67 2.66 -5.53 -7.67
C ALA A 67 2.46 -5.19 -6.19
N TYR A 68 2.41 -6.19 -5.31
CA TYR A 68 2.30 -5.97 -3.87
C TYR A 68 3.56 -5.32 -3.28
N SER A 69 4.73 -5.60 -3.83
CA SER A 69 5.99 -4.97 -3.43
C SER A 69 6.05 -3.51 -3.87
N ALA A 70 5.65 -3.19 -5.09
CA ALA A 70 5.59 -1.82 -5.63
C ALA A 70 4.66 -0.92 -4.81
N THR A 71 3.63 -1.50 -4.20
CA THR A 71 2.69 -0.80 -3.30
C THR A 71 3.10 -0.83 -1.83
N ASN A 72 4.28 -1.38 -1.52
CA ASN A 72 4.78 -1.58 -0.16
C ASN A 72 3.85 -2.40 0.74
N ASN A 73 3.09 -3.32 0.18
CA ASN A 73 2.27 -4.27 0.92
C ASN A 73 3.11 -5.50 1.30
N LEU A 74 4.14 -5.27 2.12
CA LEU A 74 5.18 -6.27 2.41
C LEU A 74 4.66 -7.50 3.14
N ASP A 75 3.62 -7.38 3.96
CA ASP A 75 3.04 -8.55 4.65
C ASP A 75 2.43 -9.53 3.63
N LYS A 76 1.80 -9.01 2.57
CA LYS A 76 1.26 -9.82 1.47
C LYS A 76 2.38 -10.30 0.55
N ALA A 77 3.31 -9.40 0.20
CA ALA A 77 4.46 -9.74 -0.63
C ALA A 77 5.31 -10.87 -0.02
N GLN A 78 5.52 -10.87 1.31
CA GLN A 78 6.25 -11.95 1.99
C GLN A 78 5.56 -13.31 1.85
N LYS A 79 4.24 -13.36 1.90
CA LYS A 79 3.47 -14.58 1.69
C LYS A 79 3.62 -15.08 0.26
N ILE A 80 3.48 -14.16 -0.71
CA ILE A 80 3.62 -14.48 -2.14
C ILE A 80 5.06 -14.92 -2.46
N TYR A 81 6.07 -14.31 -1.83
CA TYR A 81 7.46 -14.76 -1.96
C TYR A 81 7.64 -16.23 -1.52
N THR A 82 7.01 -16.61 -0.41
CA THR A 82 7.05 -18.01 0.06
C THR A 82 6.39 -18.97 -0.95
N GLU A 83 5.28 -18.56 -1.55
CA GLU A 83 4.59 -19.33 -2.59
C GLU A 83 5.44 -19.43 -3.87
N LEU A 84 6.03 -18.31 -4.32
CA LEU A 84 6.92 -18.29 -5.48
C LEU A 84 8.15 -19.18 -5.29
N SER A 85 8.70 -19.23 -4.07
CA SER A 85 9.87 -20.06 -3.77
C SER A 85 9.64 -21.55 -4.00
N ALA A 86 8.37 -22.01 -3.99
CA ALA A 86 8.03 -23.38 -4.30
C ALA A 86 8.21 -23.76 -5.79
N PHE A 87 8.35 -22.78 -6.66
CA PHE A 87 8.61 -22.97 -8.10
C PHE A 87 10.09 -22.90 -8.45
N GLU A 88 11.00 -22.64 -7.49
CA GLU A 88 12.44 -22.64 -7.76
C GLU A 88 12.92 -24.05 -8.09
N CYS A 89 13.70 -24.19 -9.17
CA CYS A 89 14.30 -25.45 -9.59
C CYS A 89 15.33 -25.92 -8.57
N LYS A 90 15.25 -27.18 -8.17
CA LYS A 90 16.17 -27.74 -7.15
C LYS A 90 17.59 -27.91 -7.69
N ASP A 91 17.68 -28.24 -8.97
CA ASP A 91 18.95 -28.58 -9.62
C ASP A 91 19.66 -27.37 -10.20
N THR A 92 18.93 -26.31 -10.52
CA THR A 92 19.47 -25.05 -11.05
C THR A 92 19.02 -23.88 -10.20
N LYS A 93 19.88 -23.46 -9.28
CA LYS A 93 19.59 -22.33 -8.39
C LYS A 93 19.29 -21.05 -9.19
N GLY A 94 18.16 -20.44 -8.86
CA GLY A 94 17.70 -19.19 -9.48
C GLY A 94 16.92 -19.40 -10.78
N ALA A 95 16.78 -20.65 -11.27
CA ALA A 95 15.82 -20.99 -12.32
C ALA A 95 14.47 -21.37 -11.71
N TYR A 96 13.41 -21.14 -12.47
CA TYR A 96 12.04 -21.43 -12.06
C TYR A 96 11.34 -22.28 -13.11
N TYR A 97 10.50 -23.22 -12.69
CA TYR A 97 9.57 -23.90 -13.58
C TYR A 97 8.20 -23.19 -13.59
N TYR A 98 7.46 -23.39 -14.68
CA TYR A 98 6.22 -22.63 -14.91
C TYR A 98 5.10 -23.04 -13.96
N THR A 99 4.83 -24.35 -13.84
CA THR A 99 3.80 -24.91 -12.94
C THR A 99 4.39 -25.99 -12.05
N ALA A 100 3.65 -26.35 -10.99
CA ALA A 100 4.10 -27.40 -10.07
C ALA A 100 4.20 -28.80 -10.71
N ASP A 101 3.49 -29.03 -11.81
CA ASP A 101 3.47 -30.31 -12.51
C ASP A 101 4.62 -30.45 -13.51
N ASP A 102 5.08 -29.35 -14.10
CA ASP A 102 6.20 -29.33 -15.01
C ASP A 102 7.46 -28.84 -14.28
N LYS A 103 8.41 -29.75 -14.05
CA LYS A 103 9.67 -29.48 -13.35
C LYS A 103 10.82 -29.10 -14.29
N SER A 104 10.53 -28.78 -15.55
CA SER A 104 11.51 -28.24 -16.46
C SER A 104 11.75 -26.75 -16.21
N GLU A 105 12.99 -26.30 -16.41
CA GLU A 105 13.33 -24.89 -16.33
C GLU A 105 12.55 -24.10 -17.39
N ASN A 106 11.95 -22.99 -16.96
CA ASN A 106 11.21 -22.13 -17.85
C ASN A 106 11.82 -20.72 -17.87
N PRO A 107 12.32 -20.26 -19.04
CA PRO A 107 12.98 -18.97 -19.14
C PRO A 107 12.05 -17.79 -18.81
N THR A 108 10.78 -17.85 -19.19
CA THR A 108 9.79 -16.79 -18.90
C THR A 108 9.50 -16.75 -17.40
N ALA A 109 9.20 -17.90 -16.80
CA ALA A 109 8.99 -18.02 -15.36
C ALA A 109 10.20 -17.51 -14.56
N THR A 110 11.41 -17.82 -15.02
CA THR A 110 12.65 -17.33 -14.40
C THR A 110 12.79 -15.81 -14.52
N ALA A 111 12.47 -15.22 -15.67
CA ALA A 111 12.54 -13.77 -15.89
C ALA A 111 11.51 -13.02 -15.02
N ASP A 112 10.27 -13.53 -14.94
CA ASP A 112 9.22 -12.93 -14.12
C ASP A 112 9.48 -13.12 -12.63
N ALA A 113 10.01 -14.28 -12.22
CA ALA A 113 10.47 -14.51 -10.86
C ALA A 113 11.56 -13.50 -10.46
N LEU A 114 12.56 -13.27 -11.33
CA LEU A 114 13.57 -12.25 -11.09
C LEU A 114 12.96 -10.84 -10.93
N THR A 115 12.00 -10.50 -11.77
CA THR A 115 11.26 -9.23 -11.67
C THR A 115 10.57 -9.10 -10.33
N GLY A 116 9.81 -10.11 -9.92
CA GLY A 116 9.13 -10.16 -8.62
C GLY A 116 10.08 -10.00 -7.44
N LEU A 117 11.19 -10.74 -7.48
CA LEU A 117 12.24 -10.71 -6.45
C LEU A 117 12.95 -9.36 -6.37
N MET A 118 13.21 -8.70 -7.51
CA MET A 118 13.81 -7.36 -7.53
C MET A 118 12.91 -6.33 -6.85
N TYR A 119 11.61 -6.29 -7.19
CA TYR A 119 10.66 -5.40 -6.54
C TYR A 119 10.54 -5.70 -5.04
N PHE A 120 10.51 -6.97 -4.67
CA PHE A 120 10.43 -7.38 -3.26
C PHE A 120 11.69 -6.99 -2.48
N TYR A 121 12.88 -7.24 -3.04
CA TYR A 121 14.15 -6.83 -2.45
C TYR A 121 14.23 -5.31 -2.26
N ASP A 122 13.86 -4.53 -3.29
CA ASP A 122 13.84 -3.06 -3.21
C ASP A 122 12.88 -2.56 -2.13
N ALA A 123 11.71 -3.17 -2.00
CA ALA A 123 10.74 -2.84 -0.97
C ALA A 123 11.25 -3.18 0.44
N LEU A 124 11.93 -4.34 0.62
CA LEU A 124 12.60 -4.71 1.87
C LEU A 124 13.72 -3.73 2.22
N LYS A 125 14.58 -3.38 1.25
CA LYS A 125 15.67 -2.40 1.45
C LYS A 125 15.15 -1.01 1.79
N ALA A 126 14.09 -0.57 1.14
CA ALA A 126 13.43 0.68 1.49
C ALA A 126 12.90 0.66 2.93
N LYS A 127 12.37 -0.48 3.37
CA LYS A 127 11.93 -0.68 4.75
C LYS A 127 13.10 -0.67 5.74
N GLU A 128 14.18 -1.41 5.49
CA GLU A 128 15.37 -1.45 6.35
C GLU A 128 16.01 -0.07 6.50
N ALA A 129 16.21 0.64 5.39
CA ALA A 129 16.78 1.99 5.40
C ALA A 129 15.88 2.96 6.16
N TYR A 130 14.56 2.80 6.08
CA TYR A 130 13.60 3.56 6.86
C TYR A 130 13.69 3.24 8.35
N ASP A 131 13.77 1.98 8.72
CA ASP A 131 13.90 1.54 10.12
C ASP A 131 15.23 2.03 10.74
N ALA A 132 16.33 1.99 9.99
CA ALA A 132 17.64 2.50 10.41
C ALA A 132 17.64 4.02 10.69
N THR A 133 17.04 4.83 9.81
CA THR A 133 16.95 6.28 10.02
C THR A 133 16.06 6.65 11.19
N THR A 134 15.12 5.79 11.56
CA THR A 134 14.23 6.01 12.70
C THR A 134 14.92 5.64 14.02
N THR A 135 15.92 4.76 13.99
CA THR A 135 16.68 4.31 15.16
C THR A 135 17.77 5.33 15.55
N THR A 136 18.40 6.02 14.59
CA THR A 136 19.50 6.96 14.82
C THR A 136 19.06 8.28 15.49
N THR A 137 17.77 8.59 15.54
CA THR A 137 17.25 9.81 16.16
C THR A 137 16.97 9.65 17.67
N THR A 138 17.38 8.54 18.29
CA THR A 138 17.09 8.25 19.72
C THR A 138 18.33 7.88 20.52
N THR A 139 19.52 8.44 20.22
CA THR A 139 20.68 8.18 21.04
C THR A 139 21.16 9.46 21.78
N THR A 140 20.59 9.69 22.96
CA THR A 140 21.31 10.30 24.10
C THR A 140 20.74 9.69 25.38
N ALA A 141 21.54 8.90 26.00
CA ALA A 141 21.73 8.42 27.37
C ALA A 141 21.63 6.90 27.55
N PRO A 142 22.60 6.27 28.24
CA PRO A 142 22.60 4.83 28.44
C PRO A 142 21.66 4.45 29.58
N SER A 143 20.71 3.57 29.30
CA SER A 143 19.97 2.87 30.34
C SER A 143 19.87 1.38 29.96
N THR A 144 20.47 0.57 30.84
CA THR A 144 20.41 -0.88 30.86
C THR A 144 18.99 -1.37 31.04
N THR A 145 18.40 -2.02 30.03
CA THR A 145 17.31 -3.00 30.24
C THR A 145 17.16 -3.88 29.01
N LYS A 146 17.05 -5.18 29.28
CA LYS A 146 16.64 -6.40 28.59
C LYS A 146 15.95 -6.25 27.19
N PRO A 147 16.26 -7.11 26.20
CA PRO A 147 15.69 -7.02 24.86
C PRO A 147 14.19 -7.36 24.85
N THR A 148 13.38 -6.36 24.59
CA THR A 148 11.95 -6.51 24.35
C THR A 148 11.72 -6.66 22.83
N THR A 149 11.07 -7.73 22.43
CA THR A 149 10.60 -8.05 21.08
C THR A 149 10.09 -6.82 20.33
N LYS A 150 10.72 -6.47 19.22
CA LYS A 150 10.31 -5.38 18.33
C LYS A 150 8.95 -5.68 17.72
N LYS A 151 7.94 -4.88 18.08
CA LYS A 151 6.59 -4.97 17.52
C LYS A 151 6.60 -4.46 16.08
N ALA A 152 6.22 -5.32 15.12
CA ALA A 152 6.23 -5.05 13.69
C ALA A 152 5.51 -3.74 13.30
N THR A 153 6.08 -3.02 12.33
CA THR A 153 5.44 -1.86 11.66
C THR A 153 4.23 -2.36 10.89
N THR A 154 3.05 -1.84 11.17
CA THR A 154 1.81 -2.28 10.53
C THR A 154 1.50 -1.36 9.37
N TYR A 155 1.27 -1.94 8.19
CA TYR A 155 0.72 -1.23 7.03
C TYR A 155 -0.75 -0.94 7.26
N ALA A 156 -1.23 0.21 6.79
CA ALA A 156 -2.65 0.45 6.71
C ALA A 156 -3.23 -0.36 5.53
N LYS A 157 -4.53 -0.69 5.58
CA LYS A 157 -5.24 -1.37 4.48
C LYS A 157 -5.14 -0.66 3.11
N ASP A 158 -4.63 0.57 3.09
CA ASP A 158 -4.42 1.41 1.91
C ASP A 158 -2.94 1.38 1.41
N GLY A 159 -2.17 0.37 1.78
CA GLY A 159 -0.78 0.17 1.33
C GLY A 159 0.20 1.26 1.77
N SER A 160 -0.25 2.26 2.56
CA SER A 160 0.62 3.35 2.98
C SER A 160 1.52 2.94 4.15
N TYR A 161 2.77 3.39 4.13
CA TYR A 161 3.68 3.27 5.26
C TYR A 161 3.10 3.99 6.48
N VAL A 162 2.61 3.22 7.45
CA VAL A 162 2.11 3.77 8.71
C VAL A 162 3.08 3.49 9.82
N ASN A 163 3.75 4.53 10.27
CA ASN A 163 4.54 4.46 11.49
C ASN A 163 3.65 4.77 12.70
N LYS A 164 3.38 3.76 13.54
CA LYS A 164 2.59 3.92 14.77
C LYS A 164 3.23 4.90 15.77
N LYS A 165 4.54 5.11 15.69
CA LYS A 165 5.28 6.09 16.53
C LYS A 165 5.19 7.52 15.98
N GLN A 166 4.78 7.73 14.71
CA GLN A 166 4.59 9.07 14.17
C GLN A 166 3.43 9.77 14.87
N LYS A 167 3.65 11.01 15.29
CA LYS A 167 2.66 11.80 16.03
C LYS A 167 1.34 11.88 15.26
N LYS A 168 0.28 11.32 15.87
CA LYS A 168 -1.08 11.38 15.35
C LYS A 168 -1.62 12.81 15.42
N VAL A 169 -2.48 13.12 14.48
CA VAL A 169 -3.23 14.38 14.47
C VAL A 169 -4.68 14.11 14.85
N SER A 170 -5.37 15.07 15.44
CA SER A 170 -6.82 14.98 15.75
C SER A 170 -7.59 16.12 15.12
N ILE A 171 -8.76 15.82 14.59
CA ILE A 171 -9.71 16.84 14.08
C ILE A 171 -10.20 17.67 15.27
N LYS A 172 -9.95 18.98 15.22
CA LYS A 172 -10.42 19.96 16.21
C LYS A 172 -11.90 20.27 15.99
N LYS A 173 -12.26 20.73 14.80
CA LYS A 173 -13.61 21.21 14.47
C LYS A 173 -13.97 20.93 13.02
N LEU A 174 -15.26 20.60 12.79
CA LEU A 174 -15.89 20.59 11.48
C LEU A 174 -16.99 21.69 11.50
N LYS A 175 -16.81 22.74 10.68
CA LYS A 175 -17.80 23.84 10.57
C LYS A 175 -18.59 23.65 9.29
N LYS A 176 -19.91 23.39 9.40
CA LYS A 176 -20.81 23.25 8.23
C LYS A 176 -20.86 24.54 7.42
N ALA A 177 -21.05 24.41 6.11
CA ALA A 177 -21.30 25.48 5.18
C ALA A 177 -22.31 25.03 4.12
N ARG A 178 -22.81 25.96 3.32
CA ARG A 178 -23.70 25.65 2.18
C ARG A 178 -22.90 24.84 1.14
N LYS A 179 -23.40 23.63 0.79
CA LYS A 179 -22.72 22.69 -0.12
C LYS A 179 -21.25 22.46 0.25
N GLY A 180 -20.94 22.36 1.56
CA GLY A 180 -19.56 22.19 1.98
C GLY A 180 -19.36 22.23 3.50
N PHE A 181 -18.09 22.22 3.90
CA PHE A 181 -17.67 22.41 5.30
C PHE A 181 -16.20 22.82 5.37
N LYS A 182 -15.77 23.34 6.53
CA LYS A 182 -14.37 23.59 6.86
C LYS A 182 -13.94 22.61 7.94
N ALA A 183 -12.88 21.83 7.69
CA ALA A 183 -12.23 21.00 8.68
C ALA A 183 -11.03 21.72 9.27
N SER A 184 -10.80 21.60 10.57
CA SER A 184 -9.59 22.06 11.25
C SER A 184 -9.07 20.98 12.21
N TRP A 185 -7.76 20.94 12.39
CA TRP A 185 -7.06 19.95 13.22
C TRP A 185 -5.96 20.56 14.07
N LYS A 186 -5.44 19.79 15.02
CA LYS A 186 -4.33 20.24 15.87
C LYS A 186 -3.03 20.28 15.06
N LYS A 187 -2.23 21.34 15.26
CA LYS A 187 -0.88 21.42 14.69
C LYS A 187 -0.01 20.30 15.24
N VAL A 188 0.74 19.66 14.37
CA VAL A 188 1.75 18.66 14.74
C VAL A 188 3.10 19.14 14.21
N THR A 189 4.10 19.18 15.08
CA THR A 189 5.46 19.58 14.73
C THR A 189 6.27 18.42 14.18
N ARG A 190 7.32 18.71 13.41
CA ARG A 190 8.24 17.72 12.81
C ARG A 190 7.55 16.76 11.82
N VAL A 191 6.55 17.26 11.08
CA VAL A 191 5.89 16.55 9.97
C VAL A 191 5.97 17.41 8.72
N SER A 192 5.96 16.76 7.54
CA SER A 192 5.98 17.45 6.23
C SER A 192 4.61 18.02 5.86
N GLY A 193 3.54 17.44 6.43
CA GLY A 193 2.19 17.91 6.20
C GLY A 193 1.11 16.97 6.73
N TYR A 194 -0.08 17.14 6.16
CA TYR A 194 -1.27 16.39 6.56
C TYR A 194 -1.94 15.78 5.33
N GLN A 195 -2.53 14.61 5.52
CA GLN A 195 -3.43 14.04 4.54
C GLN A 195 -4.82 13.94 5.17
N ILE A 196 -5.85 14.40 4.46
CA ILE A 196 -7.23 14.37 4.91
C ILE A 196 -8.07 13.60 3.91
N GLN A 197 -8.93 12.74 4.42
CA GLN A 197 -9.92 12.03 3.62
C GLN A 197 -11.32 12.45 4.03
N ILE A 198 -12.18 12.59 3.01
CA ILE A 198 -13.62 12.77 3.17
C ILE A 198 -14.34 11.67 2.38
N SER A 199 -15.44 11.17 2.92
CA SER A 199 -16.23 10.12 2.28
C SER A 199 -17.70 10.23 2.71
N THR A 200 -18.61 9.74 1.89
CA THR A 200 -20.02 9.54 2.27
C THR A 200 -20.24 8.22 3.04
N SER A 201 -19.23 7.36 3.08
CA SER A 201 -19.20 6.11 3.86
C SER A 201 -18.32 6.22 5.10
N LYS A 202 -18.82 5.79 6.27
CA LYS A 202 -18.06 5.76 7.53
C LYS A 202 -16.84 4.84 7.45
N LYS A 203 -16.90 3.82 6.61
CA LYS A 203 -15.79 2.88 6.35
C LYS A 203 -14.82 3.38 5.29
N PHE A 204 -15.10 4.51 4.62
CA PHE A 204 -14.29 5.06 3.51
C PHE A 204 -14.17 4.10 2.31
N THR A 205 -15.26 3.41 2.00
CA THR A 205 -15.35 2.44 0.89
C THR A 205 -16.06 3.01 -0.34
N ARG A 206 -16.70 4.18 -0.25
CA ARG A 206 -17.46 4.81 -1.34
C ARG A 206 -17.26 6.32 -1.34
N GLU A 207 -17.22 6.94 -2.55
CA GLU A 207 -17.09 8.40 -2.73
C GLU A 207 -16.02 9.00 -1.80
N THR A 208 -14.82 8.37 -1.77
CA THR A 208 -13.72 8.81 -0.93
C THR A 208 -12.78 9.70 -1.70
N SER A 209 -12.57 10.90 -1.21
CA SER A 209 -11.59 11.85 -1.75
C SER A 209 -10.47 12.09 -0.76
N THR A 210 -9.23 12.03 -1.25
CA THR A 210 -8.01 12.21 -0.45
C THR A 210 -7.30 13.49 -0.86
N TYR A 211 -6.88 14.29 0.12
CA TYR A 211 -6.19 15.55 -0.09
C TYR A 211 -4.91 15.62 0.73
N SER A 212 -3.79 15.88 0.09
CA SER A 212 -2.50 16.15 0.75
C SER A 212 -2.30 17.65 0.94
N ILE A 213 -1.86 18.05 2.13
CA ILE A 213 -1.66 19.44 2.53
C ILE A 213 -0.22 19.60 2.97
N LYS A 214 0.59 20.22 2.14
CA LYS A 214 2.02 20.47 2.40
C LYS A 214 2.19 21.51 3.51
N GLY A 215 3.10 21.20 4.43
CA GLY A 215 3.51 22.06 5.54
C GLY A 215 2.68 21.84 6.82
N ASN A 216 3.38 21.87 7.95
CA ASN A 216 2.79 21.61 9.27
C ASN A 216 2.03 22.82 9.85
N LYS A 217 2.15 24.00 9.24
CA LYS A 217 1.46 25.23 9.68
C LYS A 217 0.01 25.28 9.20
N LYS A 218 -0.32 24.61 8.07
CA LYS A 218 -1.67 24.56 7.50
C LYS A 218 -2.53 23.55 8.26
N THR A 219 -3.38 24.02 9.16
CA THR A 219 -4.19 23.20 10.08
C THR A 219 -5.69 23.23 9.77
N SER A 220 -6.07 23.66 8.57
CA SER A 220 -7.46 23.63 8.12
C SER A 220 -7.57 23.51 6.59
N LYS A 221 -8.72 23.00 6.13
CA LYS A 221 -9.10 22.95 4.71
C LYS A 221 -10.60 23.12 4.58
N SER A 222 -11.01 23.93 3.61
CA SER A 222 -12.40 24.08 3.22
C SER A 222 -12.72 23.17 2.05
N PHE A 223 -13.87 22.53 2.09
CA PHE A 223 -14.43 21.71 1.04
C PHE A 223 -15.70 22.41 0.54
N LYS A 224 -15.79 22.62 -0.76
CA LYS A 224 -16.91 23.29 -1.46
C LYS A 224 -17.43 22.37 -2.57
N GLY A 225 -18.61 22.66 -3.11
CA GLY A 225 -19.20 21.89 -4.21
C GLY A 225 -19.69 20.49 -3.80
N LEU A 226 -19.87 20.25 -2.52
CA LEU A 226 -20.38 18.98 -2.03
C LEU A 226 -21.92 18.92 -2.14
N LYS A 227 -22.48 17.71 -2.15
CA LYS A 227 -23.93 17.49 -2.11
C LYS A 227 -24.52 18.15 -0.85
N ALA A 228 -25.60 18.93 -1.02
CA ALA A 228 -26.31 19.55 0.11
C ALA A 228 -27.02 18.46 0.95
N LYS A 229 -27.25 18.78 2.24
CA LYS A 229 -27.94 17.89 3.20
C LYS A 229 -27.35 16.47 3.30
N LYS A 230 -26.09 16.26 2.83
CA LYS A 230 -25.37 14.97 2.83
C LYS A 230 -24.41 14.91 4.01
N THR A 231 -24.33 13.74 4.65
CA THR A 231 -23.34 13.49 5.71
C THR A 231 -22.01 13.05 5.09
N TYR A 232 -20.93 13.72 5.51
CA TYR A 232 -19.56 13.38 5.15
C TYR A 232 -18.80 12.95 6.40
N TYR A 233 -18.06 11.86 6.26
CA TYR A 233 -17.12 11.36 7.26
C TYR A 233 -15.73 11.87 6.92
N VAL A 234 -14.98 12.25 7.94
CA VAL A 234 -13.68 12.93 7.79
C VAL A 234 -12.67 12.27 8.72
N ARG A 235 -11.49 11.99 8.19
CA ARG A 235 -10.32 11.58 8.96
C ARG A 235 -9.08 12.29 8.46
N VAL A 236 -8.08 12.46 9.31
CA VAL A 236 -6.83 13.14 8.99
C VAL A 236 -5.65 12.37 9.55
N ARG A 237 -4.52 12.37 8.85
CA ARG A 237 -3.25 11.83 9.32
C ARG A 237 -2.12 12.79 9.00
N THR A 238 -1.00 12.66 9.68
CA THR A 238 0.23 13.37 9.32
C THR A 238 1.02 12.57 8.33
N TYR A 239 1.85 13.25 7.53
CA TYR A 239 2.88 12.59 6.74
C TYR A 239 4.23 13.28 6.91
N LYS A 240 5.30 12.52 6.70
CA LYS A 240 6.68 13.01 6.69
C LYS A 240 7.37 12.46 5.44
N ASN A 241 7.97 13.34 4.67
CA ASN A 241 8.83 12.92 3.56
C ASN A 241 10.23 12.67 4.13
N ALA A 242 10.78 11.52 3.83
CA ALA A 242 12.15 11.14 4.13
C ALA A 242 12.88 10.85 2.82
N LYS A 243 14.17 11.16 2.75
CA LYS A 243 15.02 10.69 1.65
C LYS A 243 15.68 9.38 2.06
N VAL A 244 15.46 8.34 1.29
CA VAL A 244 16.10 7.02 1.47
C VAL A 244 16.86 6.71 0.20
N LYS A 245 18.20 6.62 0.29
CA LYS A 245 19.09 6.42 -0.86
C LYS A 245 18.78 7.34 -2.04
N GLY A 246 18.57 8.64 -1.76
CA GLY A 246 18.23 9.64 -2.78
C GLY A 246 16.76 9.67 -3.22
N LYS A 247 15.97 8.63 -2.96
CA LYS A 247 14.54 8.57 -3.29
C LYS A 247 13.69 9.17 -2.17
N SER A 248 12.67 9.95 -2.54
CA SER A 248 11.71 10.53 -1.59
C SER A 248 10.67 9.49 -1.19
N VAL A 249 10.60 9.16 0.10
CA VAL A 249 9.58 8.25 0.67
C VAL A 249 8.63 9.03 1.56
N THR A 250 7.33 8.79 1.42
CA THR A 250 6.32 9.42 2.27
C THR A 250 5.82 8.44 3.32
N VAL A 251 5.96 8.81 4.59
CA VAL A 251 5.55 8.02 5.75
C VAL A 251 4.36 8.67 6.42
N TYR A 252 3.33 7.91 6.73
CA TYR A 252 2.11 8.39 7.35
C TYR A 252 1.96 7.96 8.80
N SER A 253 1.28 8.78 9.61
CA SER A 253 0.76 8.31 10.89
C SER A 253 -0.51 7.48 10.68
N SER A 254 -0.94 6.75 11.70
CA SER A 254 -2.31 6.22 11.73
C SER A 254 -3.32 7.34 11.55
N TRP A 255 -4.48 7.02 10.95
CA TRP A 255 -5.59 7.95 10.82
C TRP A 255 -6.13 8.41 12.19
N SER A 256 -6.65 9.62 12.24
CA SER A 256 -7.42 10.13 13.37
C SER A 256 -8.71 9.32 13.59
N LYS A 257 -9.33 9.50 14.76
CA LYS A 257 -10.75 9.13 14.93
C LYS A 257 -11.58 9.82 13.85
N VAL A 258 -12.54 9.09 13.27
CA VAL A 258 -13.47 9.62 12.26
C VAL A 258 -14.43 10.59 12.93
N LYS A 259 -14.65 11.76 12.31
CA LYS A 259 -15.73 12.69 12.65
C LYS A 259 -16.65 12.85 11.46
N SER A 260 -17.90 13.22 11.71
CA SER A 260 -18.88 13.46 10.65
C SER A 260 -19.42 14.88 10.68
N VAL A 261 -19.89 15.35 9.52
CA VAL A 261 -20.54 16.64 9.34
C VAL A 261 -21.61 16.52 8.25
N LYS A 262 -22.80 17.05 8.51
CA LYS A 262 -23.85 17.18 7.50
C LYS A 262 -23.76 18.57 6.86
N THR A 263 -23.65 18.64 5.53
CA THR A 263 -23.65 19.90 4.77
C THR A 263 -25.00 20.61 4.90
N LYS A 264 -24.98 21.95 4.70
CA LYS A 264 -26.21 22.75 4.57
C LYS A 264 -26.66 22.76 3.11
#